data_bddf0624715073af18fc59a677d216f9
#
_entry.id   bddf0624715073af18fc59a677d216f9
#
_cell.length_a   1.000
_cell.length_b   1.000
_cell.length_c   1.000
_cell.angle_alpha   90.00
_cell.angle_beta   90.00
_cell.angle_gamma   90.00
#
_symmetry.space_group_name_H-M   'P 1'
#
loop_
_entity.id
_entity.type
_entity.pdbx_description
1 polymer ?
#
loop_
_entity_poly.entity_id
_entity_poly.type
_entity_poly.pdbx_seq_one_letter_code
_entity_poly.pdbx_strand_id
1 'polypeptide(L)'
;MEMFTNNNGKWKIENGKLFITMPFFVLCLVALKCYAFANFYLVATNDKDLQAKLEFLDKLSVCEKHKYQEDGIGSYEIFGKQNQACKVKWTLVDCKFPEGVYQEFSEVQKKRIIDKYNNIQDKYYIEIEDADYRYLYNTGNKFCTNRY
;
A
#
# COMPACT_ATOMS: atom_id res chain seq x y z
N MET A 1 -38.55 -21.98 -9.98
CA MET A 1 -37.48 -22.92 -9.60
C MET A 1 -36.94 -22.44 -8.26
N GLU A 2 -37.31 -23.12 -7.21
CA GLU A 2 -36.95 -22.70 -5.84
C GLU A 2 -35.76 -23.53 -5.36
N MET A 3 -34.70 -22.87 -4.96
CA MET A 3 -33.54 -23.52 -4.32
C MET A 3 -33.48 -23.13 -2.85
N PHE A 4 -33.50 -24.13 -1.98
CA PHE A 4 -33.37 -23.94 -0.53
C PHE A 4 -31.94 -24.28 -0.09
N THR A 5 -31.35 -23.49 0.79
CA THR A 5 -30.09 -23.83 1.46
C THR A 5 -30.38 -24.53 2.78
N ASN A 6 -29.67 -25.62 3.06
CA ASN A 6 -29.59 -26.16 4.40
C ASN A 6 -28.39 -25.49 5.13
N ASN A 7 -28.24 -25.78 6.42
CA ASN A 7 -27.27 -25.14 7.35
C ASN A 7 -25.79 -25.17 6.93
N ASN A 8 -25.46 -25.53 5.69
CA ASN A 8 -24.10 -25.66 5.17
C ASN A 8 -23.72 -24.57 4.13
N GLY A 9 -24.37 -23.41 4.16
CA GLY A 9 -23.90 -22.23 3.39
C GLY A 9 -24.16 -22.27 1.88
N LYS A 10 -25.13 -23.09 1.39
CA LYS A 10 -25.52 -23.10 -0.02
C LYS A 10 -26.62 -22.06 -0.31
N TRP A 11 -26.60 -21.48 -1.48
CA TRP A 11 -27.46 -20.37 -1.93
C TRP A 11 -28.90 -20.77 -2.11
N LYS A 12 -29.85 -19.91 -1.72
CA LYS A 12 -31.27 -20.04 -1.96
C LYS A 12 -31.74 -18.91 -2.90
N ILE A 13 -32.44 -19.28 -3.95
CA ILE A 13 -33.13 -18.30 -4.83
C ILE A 13 -34.62 -18.49 -4.62
N GLU A 14 -35.31 -17.51 -4.09
CA GLU A 14 -36.75 -17.48 -3.91
C GLU A 14 -37.31 -16.26 -4.66
N ASN A 15 -38.28 -16.46 -5.51
CA ASN A 15 -38.99 -15.41 -6.27
C ASN A 15 -38.11 -14.49 -7.12
N GLY A 16 -37.03 -15.02 -7.71
CA GLY A 16 -36.15 -14.25 -8.61
C GLY A 16 -35.32 -13.14 -7.94
N LYS A 17 -35.30 -13.10 -6.62
CA LYS A 17 -34.45 -12.18 -5.86
C LYS A 17 -33.28 -12.91 -5.23
N LEU A 18 -32.07 -12.53 -5.61
CA LEU A 18 -30.84 -13.05 -5.03
C LEU A 18 -30.64 -12.40 -3.67
N PHE A 19 -30.88 -13.12 -2.58
CA PHE A 19 -30.50 -12.68 -1.24
C PHE A 19 -29.01 -12.99 -1.01
N ILE A 20 -28.16 -11.98 -1.21
CA ILE A 20 -26.75 -12.03 -0.82
C ILE A 20 -26.72 -11.80 0.69
N THR A 21 -26.61 -12.88 1.45
CA THR A 21 -26.52 -12.79 2.91
C THR A 21 -25.17 -12.24 3.38
N MET A 22 -25.16 -11.65 4.57
CA MET A 22 -24.09 -10.91 5.25
C MET A 22 -22.60 -11.28 5.03
N PRO A 23 -22.19 -12.55 4.75
CA PRO A 23 -20.77 -12.83 4.57
C PRO A 23 -20.15 -12.12 3.35
N PHE A 24 -20.96 -11.80 2.33
CA PHE A 24 -20.47 -11.10 1.14
C PHE A 24 -20.10 -9.63 1.43
N PHE A 25 -20.87 -8.98 2.30
CA PHE A 25 -20.58 -7.59 2.73
C PHE A 25 -19.30 -7.50 3.58
N VAL A 26 -19.09 -8.49 4.44
CA VAL A 26 -17.87 -8.58 5.24
C VAL A 26 -16.65 -8.87 4.37
N LEU A 27 -16.77 -9.74 3.36
CA LEU A 27 -15.70 -10.02 2.40
C LEU A 27 -15.36 -8.77 1.55
N CYS A 28 -16.37 -8.00 1.11
CA CYS A 28 -16.15 -6.74 0.40
C CYS A 28 -15.47 -5.68 1.28
N LEU A 29 -15.83 -5.58 2.56
CA LEU A 29 -15.21 -4.62 3.48
C LEU A 29 -13.76 -5.00 3.81
N VAL A 30 -13.45 -6.29 3.91
CA VAL A 30 -12.09 -6.79 4.09
C VAL A 30 -11.26 -6.58 2.81
N ALA A 31 -11.84 -6.85 1.63
CA ALA A 31 -11.20 -6.59 0.35
C ALA A 31 -10.90 -5.11 0.13
N LEU A 32 -11.81 -4.20 0.50
CA LEU A 32 -11.60 -2.75 0.42
C LEU A 32 -10.46 -2.28 1.34
N LYS A 33 -10.30 -2.88 2.52
CA LYS A 33 -9.14 -2.61 3.38
C LYS A 33 -7.83 -3.13 2.77
N CYS A 34 -7.84 -4.28 2.11
CA CYS A 34 -6.65 -4.82 1.43
C CYS A 34 -6.19 -3.96 0.25
N TYR A 35 -7.12 -3.34 -0.50
CA TYR A 35 -6.76 -2.46 -1.63
C TYR A 35 -6.05 -1.16 -1.20
N ALA A 36 -6.33 -0.66 -0.01
CA ALA A 36 -5.73 0.58 0.49
C ALA A 36 -4.23 0.43 0.79
N PHE A 37 -3.76 -0.75 1.12
CA PHE A 37 -2.37 -1.01 1.53
C PHE A 37 -1.45 -1.45 0.39
N ALA A 38 -1.98 -1.76 -0.80
CA ALA A 38 -1.18 -2.09 -1.98
C ALA A 38 -0.35 -0.90 -2.51
N ASN A 39 -0.66 0.32 -2.08
CA ASN A 39 -0.05 1.56 -2.57
C ASN A 39 1.27 1.96 -1.87
N PHE A 40 1.78 1.15 -0.92
CA PHE A 40 3.04 1.43 -0.24
C PHE A 40 4.29 1.06 -1.05
N TYR A 41 4.11 0.44 -2.19
CA TYR A 41 5.23 -0.01 -2.99
C TYR A 41 5.55 1.00 -4.07
N LEU A 42 6.75 1.57 -4.00
CA LEU A 42 7.32 2.29 -5.11
C LEU A 42 7.84 1.27 -6.12
N VAL A 43 7.37 1.36 -7.34
CA VAL A 43 7.87 0.60 -8.50
C VAL A 43 8.36 1.61 -9.52
N ALA A 44 9.56 1.42 -10.04
CA ALA A 44 10.09 2.27 -11.09
C ALA A 44 9.83 1.66 -12.47
N THR A 45 9.41 2.49 -13.42
CA THR A 45 9.08 2.09 -14.78
C THR A 45 10.18 2.40 -15.79
N ASN A 46 11.08 3.34 -15.47
CA ASN A 46 12.21 3.76 -16.26
C ASN A 46 13.27 4.43 -15.37
N ASP A 47 14.46 4.74 -15.93
CA ASP A 47 15.58 5.33 -15.18
C ASP A 47 15.22 6.68 -14.53
N LYS A 48 14.51 7.54 -15.24
CA LYS A 48 14.11 8.86 -14.72
C LYS A 48 13.17 8.72 -13.51
N ASP A 49 12.23 7.81 -13.61
CA ASP A 49 11.27 7.49 -12.54
C ASP A 49 11.99 6.85 -11.34
N LEU A 50 12.94 5.93 -11.59
CA LEU A 50 13.77 5.36 -10.55
C LEU A 50 14.55 6.43 -9.79
N GLN A 51 15.24 7.33 -10.49
CA GLN A 51 16.03 8.39 -9.86
C GLN A 51 15.16 9.33 -9.03
N ALA A 52 14.00 9.74 -9.52
CA ALA A 52 13.08 10.60 -8.79
C ALA A 52 12.54 9.93 -7.51
N LYS A 53 12.25 8.64 -7.55
CA LYS A 53 11.81 7.88 -6.37
C LYS A 53 12.94 7.65 -5.37
N LEU A 54 14.16 7.41 -5.84
CA LEU A 54 15.32 7.31 -4.97
C LEU A 54 15.61 8.64 -4.27
N GLU A 55 15.56 9.77 -4.99
CA GLU A 55 15.68 11.10 -4.40
C GLU A 55 14.62 11.35 -3.33
N PHE A 56 13.36 11.01 -3.61
CA PHE A 56 12.30 11.13 -2.61
C PHE A 56 12.59 10.30 -1.35
N LEU A 57 13.10 9.08 -1.49
CA LEU A 57 13.45 8.21 -0.37
C LEU A 57 14.67 8.71 0.39
N ASP A 58 15.65 9.34 -0.29
CA ASP A 58 16.77 10.00 0.35
C ASP A 58 16.30 11.17 1.24
N LYS A 59 15.40 12.00 0.73
CA LYS A 59 14.78 13.09 1.49
C LYS A 59 13.93 12.55 2.66
N LEU A 60 13.23 11.43 2.46
CA LEU A 60 12.47 10.79 3.52
C LEU A 60 13.38 10.26 4.63
N SER A 61 14.55 9.70 4.31
CA SER A 61 15.49 9.14 5.30
C SER A 61 15.98 10.17 6.33
N VAL A 62 15.95 11.45 5.98
CA VAL A 62 16.33 12.57 6.87
C VAL A 62 15.13 13.47 7.21
N CYS A 63 13.93 13.07 6.76
CA CYS A 63 12.69 13.84 6.94
C CYS A 63 12.78 15.29 6.43
N GLU A 64 13.46 15.50 5.32
CA GLU A 64 13.57 16.79 4.64
C GLU A 64 12.32 17.02 3.78
N LYS A 65 11.79 18.26 3.79
CA LYS A 65 10.63 18.63 2.96
C LYS A 65 10.92 18.38 1.49
N HIS A 66 10.07 17.60 0.86
CA HIS A 66 10.18 17.29 -0.56
C HIS A 66 8.82 16.95 -1.14
N LYS A 67 8.65 17.14 -2.45
CA LYS A 67 7.44 16.78 -3.16
C LYS A 67 7.81 16.13 -4.48
N TYR A 68 7.20 14.96 -4.73
CA TYR A 68 7.31 14.24 -5.97
C TYR A 68 5.91 13.99 -6.54
N GLN A 69 5.73 14.27 -7.83
CA GLN A 69 4.48 14.05 -8.56
C GLN A 69 4.72 12.99 -9.62
N GLU A 70 3.94 11.93 -9.58
CA GLU A 70 3.94 10.88 -10.59
C GLU A 70 2.73 11.06 -11.52
N ASP A 71 2.99 11.22 -12.81
CA ASP A 71 1.95 11.52 -13.80
C ASP A 71 0.90 10.40 -13.85
N GLY A 72 -0.37 10.75 -13.62
CA GLY A 72 -1.50 9.84 -13.65
C GLY A 72 -1.63 8.87 -12.46
N ILE A 73 -0.67 8.86 -11.52
CA ILE A 73 -0.67 7.90 -10.39
C ILE A 73 -0.91 8.60 -9.06
N GLY A 74 -0.20 9.67 -8.76
CA GLY A 74 -0.39 10.36 -7.49
C GLY A 74 0.72 11.31 -7.09
N SER A 75 0.60 11.84 -5.89
CA SER A 75 1.59 12.73 -5.29
C SER A 75 2.14 12.18 -3.99
N TYR A 76 3.42 12.39 -3.80
CA TYR A 76 4.17 12.02 -2.60
C TYR A 76 4.75 13.31 -2.02
N GLU A 77 4.52 13.58 -0.75
CA GLU A 77 4.96 14.82 -0.13
C GLU A 77 5.46 14.59 1.30
N ILE A 78 6.67 15.05 1.59
CA ILE A 78 7.27 15.03 2.92
C ILE A 78 7.10 16.44 3.50
N PHE A 79 6.33 16.56 4.56
CA PHE A 79 6.07 17.85 5.24
C PHE A 79 7.15 18.21 6.26
N GLY A 80 8.10 17.29 6.52
CA GLY A 80 9.12 17.45 7.54
C GLY A 80 8.68 16.94 8.92
N LYS A 81 9.55 17.18 9.91
CA LYS A 81 9.31 16.75 11.30
C LYS A 81 8.19 17.58 11.94
N GLN A 82 7.20 16.86 12.50
CA GLN A 82 6.10 17.43 13.28
C GLN A 82 5.89 16.54 14.53
N ASN A 83 6.02 17.11 15.72
CA ASN A 83 5.85 16.39 17.00
C ASN A 83 6.69 15.09 17.05
N GLN A 84 7.98 15.16 16.76
CA GLN A 84 8.96 14.05 16.75
C GLN A 84 8.68 12.96 15.71
N ALA A 85 7.76 13.17 14.78
CA ALA A 85 7.48 12.25 13.68
C ALA A 85 7.67 12.94 12.33
N CYS A 86 8.07 12.17 11.33
CA CYS A 86 8.09 12.61 9.94
C CYS A 86 6.68 12.47 9.36
N LYS A 87 6.08 13.59 8.97
CA LYS A 87 4.77 13.58 8.32
C LYS A 87 4.95 13.46 6.82
N VAL A 88 4.31 12.44 6.26
CA VAL A 88 4.38 12.12 4.83
C VAL A 88 2.98 11.91 4.28
N LYS A 89 2.72 12.47 3.12
CA LYS A 89 1.56 12.17 2.30
C LYS A 89 1.99 11.24 1.16
N TRP A 90 1.31 10.14 1.03
CA TRP A 90 1.61 9.12 0.03
C TRP A 90 0.34 8.79 -0.75
N THR A 91 0.14 9.45 -1.86
CA THR A 91 -1.07 9.32 -2.68
C THR A 91 -2.36 9.50 -1.88
N LEU A 92 -2.95 8.42 -1.40
CA LEU A 92 -4.22 8.40 -0.66
C LEU A 92 -4.05 8.15 0.84
N VAL A 93 -2.82 8.20 1.34
CA VAL A 93 -2.47 7.81 2.71
C VAL A 93 -1.68 8.92 3.39
N ASP A 94 -2.00 9.20 4.63
CA ASP A 94 -1.22 10.09 5.50
C ASP A 94 -0.45 9.26 6.52
N CYS A 95 0.88 9.42 6.52
CA CYS A 95 1.79 8.70 7.41
C CYS A 95 2.45 9.65 8.43
N LYS A 96 2.68 9.12 9.64
CA LYS A 96 3.47 9.77 10.69
C LYS A 96 4.49 8.77 11.21
N PHE A 97 5.66 8.78 10.61
CA PHE A 97 6.73 7.87 10.98
C PHE A 97 7.57 8.44 12.13
N PRO A 98 7.69 7.73 13.26
CA PRO A 98 8.64 8.11 14.32
C PRO A 98 10.09 8.16 13.82
N GLU A 99 10.95 8.83 14.59
CA GLU A 99 12.39 8.82 14.34
C GLU A 99 12.94 7.37 14.35
N GLY A 100 13.88 7.09 13.45
CA GLY A 100 14.36 5.72 13.19
C GLY A 100 13.48 4.94 12.21
N VAL A 101 12.16 5.02 12.34
CA VAL A 101 11.24 4.28 11.45
C VAL A 101 11.29 4.81 10.02
N TYR A 102 11.28 6.13 9.80
CA TYR A 102 11.33 6.68 8.44
C TYR A 102 12.70 6.43 7.77
N GLN A 103 13.78 6.35 8.55
CA GLN A 103 15.10 5.99 8.04
C GLN A 103 15.11 4.55 7.53
N GLU A 104 14.75 3.60 8.40
CA GLU A 104 14.69 2.18 8.06
C GLU A 104 13.70 1.90 6.91
N PHE A 105 12.51 2.51 6.98
CA PHE A 105 11.50 2.40 5.92
C PHE A 105 12.04 2.88 4.56
N SER A 106 12.77 3.99 4.53
CA SER A 106 13.39 4.50 3.31
C SER A 106 14.44 3.55 2.75
N GLU A 107 15.30 3.00 3.59
CA GLU A 107 16.36 2.08 3.15
C GLU A 107 15.78 0.77 2.61
N VAL A 108 14.76 0.21 3.28
CA VAL A 108 14.09 -1.00 2.80
C VAL A 108 13.38 -0.75 1.47
N GLN A 109 12.73 0.42 1.30
CA GLN A 109 12.10 0.80 0.02
C GLN A 109 13.13 1.01 -1.09
N LYS A 110 14.28 1.66 -0.81
CA LYS A 110 15.35 1.86 -1.80
C LYS A 110 15.88 0.53 -2.31
N LYS A 111 16.25 -0.35 -1.39
CA LYS A 111 16.72 -1.69 -1.74
C LYS A 111 15.70 -2.39 -2.65
N ARG A 112 14.45 -2.39 -2.23
CA ARG A 112 13.38 -3.09 -2.94
C ARG A 112 13.10 -2.50 -4.34
N ILE A 113 13.06 -1.18 -4.50
CA ILE A 113 12.82 -0.56 -5.81
C ILE A 113 13.97 -0.85 -6.79
N ILE A 114 15.20 -0.85 -6.30
CA ILE A 114 16.39 -1.19 -7.11
C ILE A 114 16.35 -2.66 -7.52
N ASP A 115 16.10 -3.56 -6.56
CA ASP A 115 16.02 -4.99 -6.83
C ASP A 115 14.93 -5.31 -7.87
N LYS A 116 13.74 -4.73 -7.72
CA LYS A 116 12.65 -4.92 -8.68
C LYS A 116 12.92 -4.28 -10.04
N TYR A 117 13.59 -3.13 -10.07
CA TYR A 117 13.97 -2.47 -11.33
C TYR A 117 14.98 -3.29 -12.13
N ASN A 118 15.96 -3.86 -11.44
CA ASN A 118 17.01 -4.69 -12.08
C ASN A 118 16.47 -6.07 -12.53
N ASN A 119 15.48 -6.63 -11.82
CA ASN A 119 14.90 -7.94 -12.09
C ASN A 119 13.56 -7.82 -12.83
N ILE A 120 13.60 -7.16 -14.01
CA ILE A 120 12.40 -6.86 -14.82
C ILE A 120 11.58 -8.12 -15.19
N GLN A 121 12.18 -9.29 -15.27
CA GLN A 121 11.51 -10.55 -15.62
C GLN A 121 10.57 -11.05 -14.50
N ASP A 122 10.80 -10.65 -13.25
CA ASP A 122 10.00 -11.05 -12.08
C ASP A 122 8.87 -10.07 -11.73
N LYS A 123 8.52 -9.16 -12.64
CA LYS A 123 7.50 -8.11 -12.40
C LYS A 123 6.13 -8.62 -11.97
N TYR A 124 5.81 -9.88 -12.19
CA TYR A 124 4.51 -10.49 -11.88
C TYR A 124 4.51 -11.30 -10.58
N TYR A 125 5.65 -11.54 -9.94
CA TYR A 125 5.71 -12.21 -8.66
C TYR A 125 5.75 -11.19 -7.53
N ILE A 126 4.58 -10.92 -6.95
CA ILE A 126 4.50 -10.35 -5.62
C ILE A 126 4.85 -11.51 -4.68
N GLU A 127 6.11 -11.64 -4.32
CA GLU A 127 6.52 -12.55 -3.26
C GLU A 127 5.94 -12.03 -1.94
N ILE A 128 4.78 -12.56 -1.57
CA ILE A 128 4.04 -12.23 -0.34
C ILE A 128 4.88 -12.60 0.92
N GLU A 129 5.96 -13.35 0.75
CA GLU A 129 6.78 -13.86 1.84
C GLU A 129 8.14 -13.15 2.03
N ASP A 130 8.47 -12.17 1.21
CA ASP A 130 9.70 -11.38 1.35
C ASP A 130 9.66 -10.60 2.67
N ALA A 131 10.73 -10.70 3.46
CA ALA A 131 10.85 -10.04 4.77
C ALA A 131 10.73 -8.52 4.64
N ASP A 132 11.29 -7.94 3.57
CA ASP A 132 11.24 -6.50 3.28
C ASP A 132 9.81 -6.07 2.99
N TYR A 133 9.03 -6.89 2.25
CA TYR A 133 7.60 -6.66 2.01
C TYR A 133 6.81 -6.65 3.32
N ARG A 134 7.00 -7.66 4.15
CA ARG A 134 6.29 -7.74 5.45
C ARG A 134 6.62 -6.57 6.36
N TYR A 135 7.88 -6.15 6.38
CA TYR A 135 8.29 -4.97 7.13
C TYR A 135 7.57 -3.72 6.65
N LEU A 136 7.58 -3.44 5.34
CA LEU A 136 6.93 -2.26 4.75
C LEU A 136 5.42 -2.27 4.97
N TYR A 137 4.78 -3.42 4.79
CA TYR A 137 3.35 -3.60 5.01
C TYR A 137 2.96 -3.35 6.47
N ASN A 138 3.67 -3.97 7.42
CA ASN A 138 3.39 -3.81 8.85
C ASN A 138 3.66 -2.38 9.32
N THR A 139 4.74 -1.76 8.83
CA THR A 139 5.09 -0.38 9.15
C THR A 139 4.03 0.59 8.59
N GLY A 140 3.60 0.39 7.35
CA GLY A 140 2.52 1.16 6.75
C GLY A 140 1.22 1.03 7.55
N ASN A 141 0.80 -0.17 7.89
CA ASN A 141 -0.41 -0.40 8.70
C ASN A 141 -0.36 0.27 10.08
N LYS A 142 0.83 0.33 10.68
CA LYS A 142 1.02 0.89 12.01
C LYS A 142 1.03 2.42 12.03
N PHE A 143 1.62 3.04 11.01
CA PHE A 143 1.93 4.47 11.05
C PHE A 143 1.18 5.30 10.01
N CYS A 144 0.36 4.68 9.17
CA CYS A 144 -0.37 5.37 8.12
C CYS A 144 -1.89 5.18 8.25
N THR A 145 -2.64 6.19 7.81
CA THR A 145 -4.11 6.19 7.80
C THR A 145 -4.61 6.57 6.42
N ASN A 146 -5.69 5.93 5.98
CA ASN A 146 -6.39 6.28 4.75
C ASN A 146 -7.13 7.60 4.92
N ARG A 147 -7.33 8.32 3.82
CA ARG A 147 -8.03 9.62 3.75
C ARG A 147 -9.51 9.52 3.44
N TYR A 148 -10.10 8.36 3.54
CA TYR A 148 -11.54 8.20 3.28
C TYR A 148 -12.37 8.41 4.53
#